data_c2669f972d3283c30c855d0ff8b81343
#
_entry.id   c2669f972d3283c30c855d0ff8b81343
#
_cell.length_a   1.000
_cell.length_b   1.000
_cell.length_c   1.000
_cell.angle_alpha   90.00
_cell.angle_beta   90.00
_cell.angle_gamma   90.00
#
_symmetry.space_group_name_H-M   'P 1'
#
loop_
_entity.id
_entity.type
_entity.pdbx_description
1 polymer ?
#
loop_
_entity_poly.entity_id
_entity_poly.type
_entity_poly.pdbx_seq_one_letter_code
_entity_poly.pdbx_strand_id
1 'polypeptide(L)'
;MSKIADETLFKLIHDFLLIYLPTQRNSSPNTIRAYKTSLEMLLDFIKEYNQTSLSKVTFRMLDRKAVSAFLTYLEAEKRCCISTRNHRLKCIKAFLKYAAMVEPSAVIYQAELSKIPLKK
;
A
#
# COMPACT_ATOMS: atom_id res chain seq x y z
N MET A 1 3.25 20.27 16.53
CA MET A 1 3.38 18.81 16.31
C MET A 1 2.18 18.30 15.51
N SER A 2 2.41 17.71 14.35
CA SER A 2 1.29 17.19 13.57
C SER A 2 0.86 15.83 14.11
N LYS A 3 -0.44 15.68 14.30
CA LYS A 3 -1.02 14.40 14.68
C LYS A 3 -1.18 13.51 13.45
N ILE A 4 -0.98 12.22 13.64
CA ILE A 4 -1.29 11.24 12.61
C ILE A 4 -2.82 11.11 12.55
N ALA A 5 -3.40 11.35 11.35
CA ALA A 5 -4.85 11.32 11.17
C ALA A 5 -5.41 9.90 11.30
N ASP A 6 -4.66 8.90 10.85
CA ASP A 6 -5.09 7.49 10.87
C ASP A 6 -4.00 6.64 11.52
N GLU A 7 -4.01 6.59 12.84
CA GLU A 7 -3.03 5.80 13.59
C GLU A 7 -3.14 4.31 13.26
N THR A 8 -4.33 3.82 12.98
CA THR A 8 -4.56 2.41 12.63
C THR A 8 -3.83 2.05 11.35
N LEU A 9 -3.90 2.90 10.32
CA LEU A 9 -3.19 2.65 9.07
C LEU A 9 -1.69 2.49 9.30
N PHE A 10 -1.08 3.44 9.99
CA PHE A 10 0.37 3.42 10.21
C PHE A 10 0.81 2.29 11.14
N LYS A 11 -0.02 1.98 12.14
CA LYS A 11 0.25 0.84 13.02
C LYS A 11 0.21 -0.47 12.23
N LEU A 12 -0.76 -0.64 11.35
CA LEU A 12 -0.88 -1.85 10.54
C LEU A 12 0.29 -1.99 9.57
N ILE A 13 0.75 -0.88 8.97
CA ILE A 13 1.94 -0.90 8.10
C ILE A 13 3.16 -1.34 8.91
N HIS A 14 3.36 -0.76 10.08
CA HIS A 14 4.46 -1.09 10.99
C HIS A 14 4.42 -2.59 11.33
N ASP A 15 3.28 -3.07 11.78
CA ASP A 15 3.13 -4.46 12.21
C ASP A 15 3.29 -5.44 11.05
N PHE A 16 2.81 -5.07 9.86
CA PHE A 16 2.97 -5.89 8.67
C PHE A 16 4.45 -6.08 8.33
N LEU A 17 5.21 -4.98 8.30
CA LEU A 17 6.61 -5.00 7.87
C LEU A 17 7.55 -5.58 8.93
N LEU A 18 7.31 -5.27 10.20
CA LEU A 18 8.27 -5.60 11.27
C LEU A 18 7.89 -6.83 12.08
N ILE A 19 6.64 -7.27 12.02
CA ILE A 19 6.18 -8.42 12.80
C ILE A 19 5.63 -9.53 11.90
N TYR A 20 4.61 -9.22 11.10
CA TYR A 20 3.93 -10.24 10.32
C TYR A 20 4.82 -10.89 9.26
N LEU A 21 5.48 -10.10 8.41
CA LEU A 21 6.32 -10.65 7.35
C LEU A 21 7.51 -11.45 7.90
N PRO A 22 8.28 -10.93 8.89
CA PRO A 22 9.41 -11.68 9.41
C PRO A 22 9.02 -12.93 10.19
N THR A 23 7.98 -12.85 11.04
CA THR A 23 7.66 -13.93 11.98
C THR A 23 6.58 -14.87 11.46
N GLN A 24 5.51 -14.38 10.86
CA GLN A 24 4.39 -15.20 10.41
C GLN A 24 4.61 -15.75 9.00
N ARG A 25 5.23 -14.98 8.14
CA ARG A 25 5.46 -15.37 6.74
C ARG A 25 6.90 -15.79 6.49
N ASN A 26 7.78 -15.64 7.48
CA ASN A 26 9.20 -15.96 7.35
C ASN A 26 9.82 -15.35 6.07
N SER A 27 9.42 -14.14 5.75
CA SER A 27 9.88 -13.46 4.55
C SER A 27 11.35 -13.07 4.66
N SER A 28 12.07 -13.12 3.54
CA SER A 28 13.48 -12.71 3.50
C SER A 28 13.61 -11.19 3.66
N PRO A 29 14.79 -10.69 4.09
CA PRO A 29 15.01 -9.24 4.17
C PRO A 29 14.79 -8.52 2.84
N ASN A 30 15.13 -9.13 1.72
CA ASN A 30 14.91 -8.54 0.40
C ASN A 30 13.43 -8.42 0.08
N THR A 31 12.64 -9.44 0.44
CA THR A 31 11.20 -9.42 0.23
C THR A 31 10.56 -8.33 1.08
N ILE A 32 10.95 -8.23 2.36
CA ILE A 32 10.44 -7.19 3.26
C ILE A 32 10.77 -5.81 2.74
N ARG A 33 11.99 -5.61 2.23
CA ARG A 33 12.40 -4.33 1.64
C ARG A 33 11.53 -3.97 0.43
N ALA A 34 11.19 -4.95 -0.40
CA ALA A 34 10.34 -4.72 -1.56
C ALA A 34 8.93 -4.27 -1.14
N TYR A 35 8.37 -4.89 -0.10
CA TYR A 35 7.07 -4.46 0.44
C TYR A 35 7.16 -3.05 1.01
N LYS A 36 8.21 -2.77 1.78
CA LYS A 36 8.41 -1.44 2.36
C LYS A 36 8.51 -0.38 1.28
N THR A 37 9.32 -0.61 0.25
CA THR A 37 9.46 0.33 -0.86
C THR A 37 8.14 0.57 -1.56
N SER A 38 7.37 -0.49 -1.82
CA SER A 38 6.07 -0.37 -2.49
C SER A 38 5.10 0.48 -1.69
N LEU A 39 5.05 0.26 -0.38
CA LEU A 39 4.14 1.01 0.49
C LEU A 39 4.59 2.47 0.63
N GLU A 40 5.90 2.71 0.75
CA GLU A 40 6.42 4.08 0.82
C GLU A 40 6.10 4.86 -0.46
N MET A 41 6.31 4.25 -1.62
CA MET A 41 6.01 4.89 -2.89
C MET A 41 4.52 5.20 -3.01
N LEU A 42 3.68 4.27 -2.58
CA LEU A 42 2.24 4.48 -2.61
C LEU A 42 1.84 5.65 -1.71
N LEU A 43 2.32 5.68 -0.47
CA LEU A 43 1.98 6.74 0.48
C LEU A 43 2.45 8.10 -0.03
N ASP A 44 3.64 8.17 -0.61
CA ASP A 44 4.14 9.42 -1.19
C ASP A 44 3.25 9.90 -2.33
N PHE A 45 2.82 8.98 -3.19
CA PHE A 45 1.91 9.34 -4.28
C PHE A 45 0.56 9.80 -3.72
N ILE A 46 0.00 9.08 -2.76
CA ILE A 46 -1.32 9.38 -2.20
C ILE A 46 -1.34 10.76 -1.53
N LYS A 47 -0.28 11.11 -0.79
CA LYS A 47 -0.23 12.44 -0.16
C LYS A 47 -0.22 13.56 -1.19
N GLU A 48 0.53 13.40 -2.28
CA GLU A 48 0.56 14.39 -3.36
C GLU A 48 -0.78 14.45 -4.10
N TYR A 49 -1.35 13.28 -4.38
CA TYR A 49 -2.64 13.14 -5.07
C TYR A 49 -3.75 13.86 -4.31
N ASN A 50 -3.70 13.82 -2.97
CA ASN A 50 -4.69 14.47 -2.10
C ASN A 50 -4.24 15.84 -1.60
N GLN A 51 -3.09 16.33 -2.06
CA GLN A 51 -2.54 17.64 -1.67
C GLN A 51 -2.46 17.78 -0.14
N THR A 52 -1.89 16.78 0.51
CA THR A 52 -1.81 16.74 1.97
C THR A 52 -0.42 16.27 2.41
N SER A 53 -0.19 16.19 3.72
CA SER A 53 1.06 15.66 4.26
C SER A 53 0.90 14.17 4.57
N LEU A 54 2.05 13.50 4.73
CA LEU A 54 2.08 12.07 5.02
C LEU A 54 1.25 11.72 6.26
N SER A 55 1.35 12.54 7.32
CA SER A 55 0.63 12.30 8.57
C SER A 55 -0.89 12.39 8.43
N LYS A 56 -1.38 12.96 7.32
CA LYS A 56 -2.82 13.12 7.08
C LYS A 56 -3.40 12.03 6.18
N VAL A 57 -2.56 11.13 5.66
CA VAL A 57 -3.04 10.02 4.82
C VAL A 57 -3.86 9.04 5.64
N THR A 58 -4.99 8.60 5.09
CA THR A 58 -5.91 7.66 5.75
C THR A 58 -6.19 6.47 4.83
N PHE A 59 -6.72 5.38 5.41
CA PHE A 59 -7.20 4.23 4.62
C PHE A 59 -8.17 4.66 3.54
N ARG A 60 -9.05 5.60 3.86
CA ARG A 60 -10.07 6.06 2.94
C ARG A 60 -9.46 6.61 1.64
N MET A 61 -8.26 7.17 1.72
CA MET A 61 -7.54 7.69 0.55
C MET A 61 -6.97 6.58 -0.32
N LEU A 62 -6.86 5.35 0.20
CA LEU A 62 -6.34 4.20 -0.53
C LEU A 62 -7.47 3.49 -1.28
N ASP A 63 -8.24 4.25 -2.05
CA ASP A 63 -9.35 3.67 -2.81
C ASP A 63 -8.87 3.19 -4.17
N ARG A 64 -9.76 2.48 -4.88
CA ARG A 64 -9.42 1.89 -6.18
C ARG A 64 -8.97 2.93 -7.19
N LYS A 65 -9.63 4.08 -7.21
CA LYS A 65 -9.32 5.17 -8.14
C LYS A 65 -7.91 5.71 -7.89
N ALA A 66 -7.57 5.96 -6.62
CA ALA A 66 -6.26 6.51 -6.26
C ALA A 66 -5.14 5.51 -6.55
N VAL A 67 -5.34 4.23 -6.21
CA VAL A 67 -4.34 3.21 -6.47
C VAL A 67 -4.16 2.98 -7.97
N SER A 68 -5.26 3.01 -8.74
CA SER A 68 -5.17 2.92 -10.21
C SER A 68 -4.38 4.09 -10.77
N ALA A 69 -4.58 5.30 -10.25
CA ALA A 69 -3.81 6.47 -10.65
C ALA A 69 -2.32 6.30 -10.31
N PHE A 70 -2.01 5.70 -9.16
CA PHE A 70 -0.64 5.40 -8.78
C PHE A 70 0.03 4.45 -9.79
N LEU A 71 -0.69 3.42 -10.21
CA LEU A 71 -0.14 2.46 -11.18
C LEU A 71 0.10 3.12 -12.54
N THR A 72 -0.80 4.00 -12.96
CA THR A 72 -0.61 4.79 -14.19
C THR A 72 0.61 5.71 -14.06
N TYR A 73 0.78 6.34 -12.90
CA TYR A 73 1.93 7.17 -12.60
C TYR A 73 3.24 6.39 -12.70
N LEU A 74 3.28 5.15 -12.18
CA LEU A 74 4.47 4.31 -12.28
C LEU A 74 4.87 4.06 -13.73
N GLU A 75 3.91 3.77 -14.60
CA GLU A 75 4.19 3.50 -16.00
C GLU A 75 4.56 4.77 -16.77
N ALA A 76 3.81 5.86 -16.57
CA ALA A 76 3.96 7.09 -17.35
C ALA A 76 5.14 7.95 -16.88
N GLU A 77 5.27 8.16 -15.57
CA GLU A 77 6.28 9.09 -15.02
C GLU A 77 7.55 8.37 -14.61
N LYS A 78 7.43 7.20 -14.00
CA LYS A 78 8.58 6.41 -13.55
C LYS A 78 9.05 5.42 -14.61
N ARG A 79 8.30 5.27 -15.70
CA ARG A 79 8.61 4.39 -16.81
C ARG A 79 8.85 2.95 -16.38
N CYS A 80 8.13 2.50 -15.37
CA CYS A 80 8.21 1.12 -14.91
C CYS A 80 7.63 0.18 -15.96
N CYS A 81 8.27 -0.98 -16.13
CA CYS A 81 7.73 -2.02 -16.99
C CYS A 81 6.48 -2.65 -16.30
N ILE A 82 5.72 -3.40 -17.10
CA ILE A 82 4.49 -4.05 -16.61
C ILE A 82 4.79 -4.97 -15.43
N SER A 83 5.91 -5.69 -15.48
CA SER A 83 6.32 -6.59 -14.39
C SER A 83 6.50 -5.84 -13.07
N THR A 84 7.20 -4.70 -13.08
CA THR A 84 7.42 -3.89 -11.89
C THR A 84 6.10 -3.29 -11.40
N ARG A 85 5.29 -2.76 -12.31
CA ARG A 85 3.97 -2.22 -11.98
C ARG A 85 3.12 -3.28 -11.27
N ASN A 86 3.08 -4.49 -11.81
CA ASN A 86 2.32 -5.60 -11.23
C ASN A 86 2.87 -6.02 -9.88
N HIS A 87 4.19 -6.02 -9.74
CA HIS A 87 4.83 -6.35 -8.46
C HIS A 87 4.42 -5.36 -7.38
N ARG A 88 4.41 -4.06 -7.68
CA ARG A 88 3.96 -3.05 -6.72
C ARG A 88 2.51 -3.28 -6.32
N LEU A 89 1.65 -3.58 -7.29
CA LEU A 89 0.24 -3.88 -7.02
C LEU A 89 0.09 -5.10 -6.11
N LYS A 90 0.85 -6.16 -6.37
CA LYS A 90 0.80 -7.36 -5.54
C LYS A 90 1.19 -7.06 -4.09
N CYS A 91 2.20 -6.20 -3.89
CA CYS A 91 2.61 -5.80 -2.54
C CYS A 91 1.50 -5.04 -1.82
N ILE A 92 0.85 -4.11 -2.52
CA ILE A 92 -0.25 -3.32 -1.96
C ILE A 92 -1.41 -4.23 -1.58
N LYS A 93 -1.79 -5.15 -2.48
CA LYS A 93 -2.87 -6.10 -2.21
C LYS A 93 -2.56 -7.00 -1.01
N ALA A 94 -1.30 -7.44 -0.89
CA ALA A 94 -0.90 -8.28 0.24
C ALA A 94 -1.02 -7.52 1.57
N PHE A 95 -0.63 -6.26 1.60
CA PHE A 95 -0.80 -5.44 2.80
C PHE A 95 -2.28 -5.28 3.14
N LEU A 96 -3.13 -4.98 2.16
CA LEU A 96 -4.56 -4.81 2.40
C LEU A 96 -5.22 -6.10 2.87
N LYS A 97 -4.77 -7.24 2.36
CA LYS A 97 -5.26 -8.54 2.82
C LYS A 97 -4.92 -8.76 4.29
N TYR A 98 -3.69 -8.43 4.69
CA TYR A 98 -3.28 -8.50 6.09
C TYR A 98 -4.11 -7.54 6.94
N ALA A 99 -4.25 -6.30 6.49
CA ALA A 99 -5.01 -5.28 7.23
C ALA A 99 -6.46 -5.72 7.45
N ALA A 100 -7.10 -6.29 6.43
CA ALA A 100 -8.47 -6.77 6.54
C ALA A 100 -8.61 -7.93 7.54
N MET A 101 -7.57 -8.73 7.67
CA MET A 101 -7.52 -9.85 8.61
C MET A 101 -7.48 -9.37 10.05
N VAL A 102 -6.76 -8.28 10.30
CA VAL A 102 -6.50 -7.74 11.64
C VAL A 102 -7.53 -6.69 12.04
N GLU A 103 -7.94 -5.85 11.10
CA GLU A 103 -8.84 -4.73 11.36
C GLU A 103 -10.08 -4.84 10.46
N PRO A 104 -11.25 -5.20 11.03
CA PRO A 104 -12.46 -5.39 10.23
C PRO A 104 -12.86 -4.19 9.37
N SER A 105 -12.57 -2.96 9.82
CA SER A 105 -12.92 -1.77 9.05
C SER A 105 -12.11 -1.65 7.76
N ALA A 106 -11.01 -2.41 7.61
CA ALA A 106 -10.19 -2.40 6.40
C ALA A 106 -10.72 -3.33 5.30
N VAL A 107 -11.70 -4.18 5.61
CA VAL A 107 -12.23 -5.16 4.66
C VAL A 107 -12.76 -4.50 3.39
N ILE A 108 -13.43 -3.36 3.52
CA ILE A 108 -13.99 -2.65 2.35
C ILE A 108 -12.88 -2.18 1.40
N TYR A 109 -11.75 -1.71 1.93
CA TYR A 109 -10.63 -1.25 1.10
C TYR A 109 -9.93 -2.43 0.42
N GLN A 110 -9.75 -3.52 1.14
CA GLN A 110 -9.18 -4.74 0.59
C GLN A 110 -10.04 -5.25 -0.57
N ALA A 111 -11.36 -5.29 -0.39
CA ALA A 111 -12.29 -5.74 -1.42
C ALA A 111 -12.22 -4.86 -2.66
N GLU A 112 -12.16 -3.54 -2.48
CA GLU A 112 -12.08 -2.61 -3.61
C GLU A 112 -10.77 -2.76 -4.39
N LEU A 113 -9.65 -2.90 -3.70
CA LEU A 113 -8.36 -3.03 -4.37
C LEU A 113 -8.17 -4.39 -5.03
N SER A 114 -8.86 -5.43 -4.52
CA SER A 114 -8.79 -6.76 -5.13
C SER A 114 -9.34 -6.76 -6.56
N LYS A 115 -10.16 -5.77 -6.91
CA LYS A 115 -10.75 -5.65 -8.25
C LYS A 115 -9.78 -5.09 -9.29
N ILE A 116 -8.64 -4.55 -8.88
CA ILE A 116 -7.65 -4.02 -9.82
C ILE A 116 -6.88 -5.19 -10.42
N PRO A 117 -6.96 -5.40 -11.75
CA PRO A 117 -6.29 -6.56 -12.35
C PRO A 117 -4.80 -6.32 -12.58
N LEU A 118 -4.05 -7.41 -12.62
CA LEU A 118 -2.68 -7.37 -13.11
C LEU A 118 -2.72 -7.18 -14.62
N LYS A 119 -1.75 -6.47 -15.18
CA LYS A 119 -1.60 -6.33 -16.62
C LYS A 119 -0.86 -7.53 -17.20
N LYS A 120 -1.20 -7.87 -18.41
CA LYS A 120 -0.52 -8.94 -19.15
C LYS A 120 0.54 -8.39 -20.06
#